data_ebdf5bfeb74714a6d2d969207576e7cb
#
_entry.id   ebdf5bfeb74714a6d2d969207576e7cb
#
_cell.length_a   1.000
_cell.length_b   1.000
_cell.length_c   1.000
_cell.angle_alpha   90.00
_cell.angle_beta   90.00
_cell.angle_gamma   90.00
#
_symmetry.space_group_name_H-M   'P 1'
#
loop_
_entity.id
_entity.type
_entity.pdbx_description
1 polymer ?
#
loop_
_entity_poly.entity_id
_entity_poly.type
_entity_poly.pdbx_seq_one_letter_code
_entity_poly.pdbx_strand_id
1 'polypeptide(L)'
;LNFYTLCVIYLVYSFLGWVGETVVATIKGRQFTNRGMASGPFCFVYGTAGVLLAVGLADLRTNWLALFAGSFLIATVVEWVTAKFLERVHHRRWWDYSGKKFNLDGYVCLQYSVLWGVLGAVSVRWGNDLLLRLCAVFPPLLFHIAVWVSMSIAALDQISAAVVVERYAAKHPRLEQLGQELGKGKSRLQQKIAASVERRIQKA
;
A
#
# COMPACT_ATOMS: atom_id res chain seq x y z
N LEU A 1 -7.73 -22.15 3.39
CA LEU A 1 -7.75 -20.95 4.25
C LEU A 1 -9.20 -20.64 4.62
N ASN A 2 -9.53 -20.54 5.91
CA ASN A 2 -10.84 -20.13 6.36
C ASN A 2 -10.89 -18.58 6.53
N PHE A 3 -12.09 -18.01 6.64
CA PHE A 3 -12.30 -16.58 6.76
C PHE A 3 -11.55 -15.96 7.95
N TYR A 4 -11.53 -16.63 9.09
CA TYR A 4 -10.81 -16.18 10.27
C TYR A 4 -9.29 -16.06 10.02
N THR A 5 -8.70 -17.07 9.38
CA THR A 5 -7.28 -17.03 8.97
C THR A 5 -6.97 -15.85 8.05
N LEU A 6 -7.88 -15.52 7.13
CA LEU A 6 -7.72 -14.35 6.26
C LEU A 6 -7.78 -13.04 7.04
N CYS A 7 -8.64 -12.94 8.07
CA CYS A 7 -8.65 -11.79 8.97
C CYS A 7 -7.32 -11.64 9.73
N VAL A 8 -6.74 -12.74 10.22
CA VAL A 8 -5.43 -12.73 10.89
C VAL A 8 -4.34 -12.25 9.93
N ILE A 9 -4.29 -12.81 8.72
CA ILE A 9 -3.35 -12.41 7.66
C ILE A 9 -3.51 -10.92 7.36
N TYR A 10 -4.73 -10.45 7.16
CA TYR A 10 -5.03 -9.04 6.89
C TYR A 10 -4.49 -8.12 8.00
N LEU A 11 -4.82 -8.40 9.27
CA LEU A 11 -4.40 -7.58 10.40
C LEU A 11 -2.88 -7.52 10.53
N VAL A 12 -2.23 -8.68 10.47
CA VAL A 12 -0.78 -8.74 10.70
C VAL A 12 -0.02 -8.06 9.56
N TYR A 13 -0.38 -8.29 8.30
CA TYR A 13 0.29 -7.60 7.19
C TYR A 13 -0.06 -6.11 7.16
N SER A 14 -1.28 -5.70 7.54
CA SER A 14 -1.61 -4.28 7.71
C SER A 14 -0.73 -3.60 8.76
N PHE A 15 -0.49 -4.27 9.89
CA PHE A 15 0.38 -3.78 10.95
C PHE A 15 1.85 -3.75 10.53
N LEU A 16 2.37 -4.84 9.94
CA LEU A 16 3.76 -4.90 9.46
C LEU A 16 4.03 -3.87 8.37
N GLY A 17 3.08 -3.66 7.46
CA GLY A 17 3.16 -2.61 6.44
C GLY A 17 3.23 -1.22 7.06
N TRP A 18 2.40 -0.94 8.06
CA TRP A 18 2.44 0.32 8.81
C TRP A 18 3.79 0.50 9.53
N VAL A 19 4.30 -0.53 10.19
CA VAL A 19 5.63 -0.49 10.83
C VAL A 19 6.72 -0.16 9.82
N GLY A 20 6.76 -0.87 8.69
CA GLY A 20 7.76 -0.66 7.64
C GLY A 20 7.73 0.77 7.08
N GLU A 21 6.56 1.27 6.71
CA GLU A 21 6.38 2.63 6.20
C GLU A 21 6.76 3.70 7.23
N THR A 22 6.32 3.52 8.48
CA THR A 22 6.58 4.46 9.57
C THR A 22 8.08 4.50 9.92
N VAL A 23 8.75 3.34 9.98
CA VAL A 23 10.19 3.26 10.21
C VAL A 23 10.97 3.97 9.10
N VAL A 24 10.66 3.67 7.84
CA VAL A 24 11.34 4.30 6.69
C VAL A 24 11.10 5.82 6.68
N ALA A 25 9.89 6.27 6.94
CA ALA A 25 9.57 7.70 6.98
C ALA A 25 10.25 8.41 8.16
N THR A 26 10.27 7.78 9.33
CA THR A 26 10.89 8.32 10.54
C THR A 26 12.41 8.48 10.36
N ILE A 27 13.07 7.48 9.78
CA ILE A 27 14.51 7.53 9.49
C ILE A 27 14.81 8.66 8.49
N LYS A 28 14.03 8.76 7.41
CA LYS A 28 14.23 9.81 6.39
C LYS A 28 13.93 11.21 6.91
N GLY A 29 12.88 11.35 7.73
CA GLY A 29 12.43 12.64 8.29
C GLY A 29 13.14 13.05 9.58
N ARG A 30 13.94 12.17 10.18
CA ARG A 30 14.58 12.34 11.51
C ARG A 30 13.61 12.71 12.63
N GLN A 31 12.34 12.41 12.46
CA GLN A 31 11.27 12.62 13.44
C GLN A 31 10.19 11.57 13.23
N PHE A 32 9.48 11.20 14.28
CA PHE A 32 8.40 10.22 14.18
C PHE A 32 7.35 10.68 13.18
N THR A 33 7.11 9.85 12.16
CA THR A 33 6.14 10.14 11.11
C THR A 33 5.22 8.94 10.95
N ASN A 34 3.97 9.06 11.45
CA ASN A 34 2.95 8.06 11.20
C ASN A 34 2.57 8.05 9.71
N ARG A 35 2.74 6.90 9.04
CA ARG A 35 2.44 6.71 7.62
C ARG A 35 1.18 5.89 7.39
N GLY A 36 0.42 5.58 8.43
CA GLY A 36 -0.91 5.01 8.28
C GLY A 36 -1.82 5.95 7.49
N MET A 37 -2.75 5.40 6.73
CA MET A 37 -3.80 6.21 6.08
C MET A 37 -4.80 6.75 7.09
N ALA A 38 -4.95 6.06 8.20
CA ALA A 38 -5.77 6.38 9.34
C ALA A 38 -4.90 6.77 10.53
N SER A 39 -5.50 6.99 11.68
CA SER A 39 -4.77 7.35 12.91
C SER A 39 -4.09 6.15 13.56
N GLY A 40 -4.63 4.94 13.32
CA GLY A 40 -4.17 3.70 13.90
C GLY A 40 -2.98 3.05 13.19
N PRO A 41 -2.41 1.99 13.78
CA PRO A 41 -1.23 1.30 13.28
C PRO A 41 -1.59 0.27 12.20
N PHE A 42 -2.41 0.65 11.23
CA PHE A 42 -2.83 -0.24 10.15
C PHE A 42 -2.70 0.41 8.78
N CYS A 43 -2.13 -0.32 7.83
CA CYS A 43 -2.07 0.06 6.44
C CYS A 43 -2.80 -0.99 5.59
N PHE A 44 -4.07 -0.72 5.25
CA PHE A 44 -4.99 -1.68 4.63
C PHE A 44 -4.48 -2.23 3.28
N VAL A 45 -3.67 -1.47 2.55
CA VAL A 45 -3.09 -1.89 1.26
C VAL A 45 -2.28 -3.17 1.43
N TYR A 46 -1.44 -3.21 2.47
CA TYR A 46 -0.60 -4.38 2.77
C TYR A 46 -1.43 -5.57 3.25
N GLY A 47 -2.45 -5.33 4.07
CA GLY A 47 -3.37 -6.38 4.50
C GLY A 47 -4.13 -6.98 3.32
N THR A 48 -4.68 -6.13 2.45
CA THR A 48 -5.39 -6.56 1.24
C THR A 48 -4.46 -7.34 0.30
N ALA A 49 -3.26 -6.83 0.05
CA ALA A 49 -2.26 -7.54 -0.75
C ALA A 49 -1.91 -8.90 -0.12
N GLY A 50 -1.68 -8.95 1.20
CA GLY A 50 -1.37 -10.20 1.93
C GLY A 50 -2.46 -11.26 1.77
N VAL A 51 -3.73 -10.88 1.89
CA VAL A 51 -4.87 -11.77 1.68
C VAL A 51 -4.94 -12.27 0.23
N LEU A 52 -4.84 -11.36 -0.74
CA LEU A 52 -4.88 -11.73 -2.16
C LEU A 52 -3.74 -12.65 -2.56
N LEU A 53 -2.54 -12.41 -2.04
CA LEU A 53 -1.37 -13.28 -2.24
C LEU A 53 -1.59 -14.65 -1.60
N ALA A 54 -2.10 -14.70 -0.36
CA ALA A 54 -2.33 -15.94 0.35
C ALA A 54 -3.37 -16.83 -0.32
N VAL A 55 -4.42 -16.24 -0.91
CA VAL A 55 -5.47 -16.98 -1.62
C VAL A 55 -5.05 -17.29 -3.06
N GLY A 56 -4.54 -16.28 -3.78
CA GLY A 56 -4.29 -16.42 -5.23
C GLY A 56 -3.06 -17.27 -5.57
N LEU A 57 -2.10 -17.40 -4.63
CA LEU A 57 -0.83 -18.10 -4.88
C LEU A 57 -0.64 -19.34 -3.99
N ALA A 58 -1.67 -19.78 -3.28
CA ALA A 58 -1.60 -20.93 -2.37
C ALA A 58 -1.03 -22.19 -3.05
N ASP A 59 -1.48 -22.48 -4.26
CA ASP A 59 -1.09 -23.68 -5.03
C ASP A 59 0.29 -23.55 -5.69
N LEU A 60 0.84 -22.35 -5.75
CA LEU A 60 2.13 -22.07 -6.38
C LEU A 60 3.31 -22.08 -5.41
N ARG A 61 3.09 -22.42 -4.14
CA ARG A 61 4.08 -22.35 -3.04
C ARG A 61 5.41 -23.06 -3.28
N THR A 62 5.43 -24.08 -4.12
CA THR A 62 6.64 -24.88 -4.43
C THR A 62 7.45 -24.29 -5.59
N ASN A 63 6.85 -23.47 -6.43
CA ASN A 63 7.49 -22.88 -7.60
C ASN A 63 7.85 -21.41 -7.36
N TRP A 64 9.14 -21.16 -7.07
CA TRP A 64 9.64 -19.80 -6.77
C TRP A 64 9.42 -18.79 -7.88
N LEU A 65 9.60 -19.19 -9.12
CA LEU A 65 9.43 -18.30 -10.26
C LEU A 65 7.96 -17.89 -10.41
N ALA A 66 7.06 -18.86 -10.29
CA ALA A 66 5.63 -18.60 -10.33
C ALA A 66 5.16 -17.75 -9.13
N LEU A 67 5.68 -18.01 -7.92
CA LEU A 67 5.41 -17.19 -6.74
C LEU A 67 5.89 -15.75 -6.93
N PHE A 68 7.11 -15.56 -7.40
CA PHE A 68 7.65 -14.23 -7.65
C PHE A 68 6.82 -13.49 -8.71
N ALA A 69 6.56 -14.12 -9.85
CA ALA A 69 5.80 -13.50 -10.94
C ALA A 69 4.36 -13.17 -10.51
N GLY A 70 3.68 -14.10 -9.82
CA GLY A 70 2.34 -13.87 -9.29
C GLY A 70 2.31 -12.77 -8.22
N SER A 71 3.28 -12.77 -7.31
CA SER A 71 3.39 -11.74 -6.27
C SER A 71 3.69 -10.36 -6.86
N PHE A 72 4.60 -10.29 -7.83
CA PHE A 72 4.90 -9.07 -8.58
C PHE A 72 3.63 -8.49 -9.23
N LEU A 73 2.87 -9.33 -9.94
CA LEU A 73 1.66 -8.90 -10.63
C LEU A 73 0.57 -8.47 -9.65
N ILE A 74 0.24 -9.30 -8.65
CA ILE A 74 -0.82 -9.01 -7.68
C ILE A 74 -0.48 -7.73 -6.91
N ALA A 75 0.73 -7.61 -6.37
CA ALA A 75 1.12 -6.44 -5.60
C ALA A 75 1.12 -5.16 -6.45
N THR A 76 1.63 -5.21 -7.69
CA THR A 76 1.61 -4.08 -8.62
C THR A 76 0.19 -3.64 -8.94
N VAL A 77 -0.74 -4.59 -9.20
CA VAL A 77 -2.14 -4.27 -9.47
C VAL A 77 -2.82 -3.66 -8.24
N VAL A 78 -2.61 -4.24 -7.05
CA VAL A 78 -3.17 -3.72 -5.79
C VAL A 78 -2.67 -2.30 -5.53
N GLU A 79 -1.37 -2.04 -5.67
CA GLU A 79 -0.77 -0.72 -5.49
C GLU A 79 -1.35 0.30 -6.49
N TRP A 80 -1.43 -0.08 -7.77
CA TRP A 80 -1.95 0.79 -8.83
C TRP A 80 -3.45 1.11 -8.65
N VAL A 81 -4.28 0.08 -8.39
CA VAL A 81 -5.73 0.26 -8.16
C VAL A 81 -5.96 1.12 -6.93
N THR A 82 -5.23 0.85 -5.83
CA THR A 82 -5.35 1.62 -4.59
C THR A 82 -4.95 3.07 -4.81
N ALA A 83 -3.83 3.34 -5.47
CA ALA A 83 -3.37 4.69 -5.75
C ALA A 83 -4.38 5.49 -6.58
N LYS A 84 -4.94 4.87 -7.64
CA LYS A 84 -5.98 5.50 -8.45
C LYS A 84 -7.28 5.73 -7.68
N PHE A 85 -7.70 4.75 -6.89
CA PHE A 85 -8.88 4.88 -6.06
C PHE A 85 -8.75 6.04 -5.07
N LEU A 86 -7.63 6.10 -4.35
CA LEU A 86 -7.36 7.16 -3.38
C LEU A 86 -7.27 8.54 -4.04
N GLU A 87 -6.60 8.64 -5.19
CA GLU A 87 -6.54 9.92 -5.91
C GLU A 87 -7.93 10.35 -6.40
N ARG A 88 -8.78 9.40 -6.83
CA ARG A 88 -10.14 9.72 -7.27
C ARG A 88 -11.05 10.18 -6.12
N VAL A 89 -10.92 9.55 -4.94
CA VAL A 89 -11.76 9.86 -3.77
C VAL A 89 -11.26 11.11 -3.04
N HIS A 90 -9.94 11.20 -2.83
CA HIS A 90 -9.35 12.26 -2.02
C HIS A 90 -8.70 13.38 -2.84
N HIS A 91 -8.75 13.32 -4.18
CA HIS A 91 -8.20 14.31 -5.11
C HIS A 91 -6.73 14.64 -4.89
N ARG A 92 -5.98 13.74 -4.24
CA ARG A 92 -4.53 13.89 -3.99
C ARG A 92 -3.83 12.53 -4.05
N ARG A 93 -2.53 12.57 -4.45
CA ARG A 93 -1.65 11.40 -4.43
C ARG A 93 -1.05 11.19 -3.06
N TRP A 94 -1.12 9.98 -2.53
CA TRP A 94 -0.49 9.58 -1.28
C TRP A 94 1.00 9.25 -1.47
N TRP A 95 1.35 8.77 -2.65
CA TRP A 95 2.73 8.59 -3.13
C TRP A 95 2.81 8.95 -4.61
N ASP A 96 4.02 9.24 -5.08
CA ASP A 96 4.27 9.63 -6.47
C ASP A 96 5.64 9.12 -6.91
N TYR A 97 5.63 8.16 -7.82
CA TYR A 97 6.83 7.58 -8.43
C TYR A 97 7.16 8.19 -9.81
N SER A 98 6.58 9.31 -10.21
CA SER A 98 6.82 9.95 -11.52
C SER A 98 8.30 10.23 -11.79
N GLY A 99 9.11 10.42 -10.74
CA GLY A 99 10.56 10.60 -10.86
C GLY A 99 11.36 9.30 -10.92
N LYS A 100 10.72 8.12 -10.87
CA LYS A 100 11.39 6.82 -10.93
C LYS A 100 11.37 6.25 -12.35
N LYS A 101 12.43 5.52 -12.71
CA LYS A 101 12.48 4.82 -14.01
C LYS A 101 11.44 3.70 -14.05
N PHE A 102 10.89 3.47 -15.24
CA PHE A 102 9.85 2.43 -15.47
C PHE A 102 8.67 2.55 -14.52
N ASN A 103 8.17 3.78 -14.32
CA ASN A 103 6.90 3.99 -13.62
C ASN A 103 5.72 3.94 -14.59
N LEU A 104 4.55 3.55 -14.08
CA LEU A 104 3.28 3.60 -14.79
C LEU A 104 2.41 4.66 -14.12
N ASP A 105 2.19 5.78 -14.82
CA ASP A 105 1.40 6.93 -14.38
C ASP A 105 1.85 7.55 -13.03
N GLY A 106 3.05 7.21 -12.54
CA GLY A 106 3.55 7.61 -11.23
C GLY A 106 2.92 6.85 -10.05
N TYR A 107 2.01 5.91 -10.29
CA TYR A 107 1.36 5.12 -9.23
C TYR A 107 2.18 3.93 -8.79
N VAL A 108 2.87 3.28 -9.72
CA VAL A 108 3.76 2.13 -9.47
C VAL A 108 5.06 2.30 -10.22
N CYS A 109 6.13 1.64 -9.79
CA CYS A 109 7.37 1.58 -10.56
C CYS A 109 8.06 0.22 -10.41
N LEU A 110 8.82 -0.17 -11.44
CA LEU A 110 9.47 -1.47 -11.53
C LEU A 110 10.28 -1.83 -10.28
N GLN A 111 11.05 -0.87 -9.74
CA GLN A 111 11.89 -1.10 -8.56
C GLN A 111 11.08 -1.59 -7.35
N TYR A 112 9.95 -0.93 -7.05
CA TYR A 112 9.09 -1.34 -5.94
C TYR A 112 8.26 -2.57 -6.28
N SER A 113 7.79 -2.71 -7.51
CA SER A 113 7.10 -3.93 -7.94
C SER A 113 7.97 -5.19 -7.79
N VAL A 114 9.27 -5.10 -8.12
CA VAL A 114 10.23 -6.20 -7.87
C VAL A 114 10.38 -6.48 -6.38
N LEU A 115 10.52 -5.44 -5.55
CA LEU A 115 10.61 -5.58 -4.09
C LEU A 115 9.37 -6.28 -3.53
N TRP A 116 8.18 -5.83 -3.92
CA TRP A 116 6.92 -6.45 -3.51
C TRP A 116 6.77 -7.88 -4.02
N GLY A 117 7.27 -8.17 -5.22
CA GLY A 117 7.32 -9.52 -5.77
C GLY A 117 8.13 -10.47 -4.89
N VAL A 118 9.32 -10.04 -4.45
CA VAL A 118 10.18 -10.84 -3.54
C VAL A 118 9.52 -11.00 -2.18
N LEU A 119 9.06 -9.90 -1.57
CA LEU A 119 8.43 -9.95 -0.25
C LEU A 119 7.15 -10.79 -0.26
N GLY A 120 6.33 -10.68 -1.30
CA GLY A 120 5.14 -11.48 -1.47
C GLY A 120 5.45 -12.97 -1.62
N ALA A 121 6.43 -13.33 -2.44
CA ALA A 121 6.86 -14.72 -2.59
C ALA A 121 7.36 -15.33 -1.26
N VAL A 122 8.17 -14.58 -0.50
CA VAL A 122 8.64 -14.98 0.83
C VAL A 122 7.47 -15.14 1.80
N SER A 123 6.52 -14.20 1.78
CA SER A 123 5.33 -14.22 2.63
C SER A 123 4.47 -15.46 2.37
N VAL A 124 4.20 -15.77 1.12
CA VAL A 124 3.39 -16.95 0.76
C VAL A 124 4.13 -18.25 1.06
N ARG A 125 5.44 -18.31 0.79
CA ARG A 125 6.24 -19.52 0.95
C ARG A 125 6.44 -19.92 2.40
N TRP A 126 6.72 -18.96 3.27
CA TRP A 126 7.10 -19.18 4.66
C TRP A 126 6.37 -18.28 5.66
N GLY A 127 6.13 -17.03 5.27
CA GLY A 127 5.62 -16.02 6.18
C GLY A 127 4.27 -16.38 6.77
N ASN A 128 3.33 -16.86 5.95
CA ASN A 128 1.98 -17.25 6.41
C ASN A 128 2.03 -18.42 7.40
N ASP A 129 2.87 -19.43 7.14
CA ASP A 129 3.00 -20.58 8.04
C ASP A 129 3.64 -20.18 9.37
N LEU A 130 4.69 -19.35 9.31
CA LEU A 130 5.33 -18.82 10.52
C LEU A 130 4.33 -18.00 11.33
N LEU A 131 3.60 -17.11 10.67
CA LEU A 131 2.58 -16.30 11.30
C LEU A 131 1.54 -17.15 12.03
N LEU A 132 0.97 -18.14 11.37
CA LEU A 132 -0.07 -19.00 11.94
C LEU A 132 0.46 -19.85 13.11
N ARG A 133 1.72 -20.31 13.02
CA ARG A 133 2.37 -21.01 14.15
C ARG A 133 2.57 -20.09 15.36
N LEU A 134 2.99 -18.85 15.14
CA LEU A 134 3.13 -17.87 16.21
C LEU A 134 1.77 -17.54 16.86
N CYS A 135 0.74 -17.38 16.05
CA CYS A 135 -0.62 -17.16 16.55
C CYS A 135 -1.15 -18.34 17.38
N ALA A 136 -0.78 -19.57 17.03
CA ALA A 136 -1.22 -20.78 17.73
C ALA A 136 -0.61 -20.91 19.15
N VAL A 137 0.39 -20.10 19.52
CA VAL A 137 0.95 -20.07 20.89
C VAL A 137 -0.01 -19.42 21.88
N PHE A 138 -0.90 -18.55 21.41
CA PHE A 138 -1.87 -17.85 22.27
C PHE A 138 -3.08 -18.72 22.61
N PRO A 139 -3.70 -18.53 23.79
CA PRO A 139 -4.95 -19.18 24.14
C PRO A 139 -6.04 -18.88 23.09
N PRO A 140 -6.69 -19.89 22.50
CA PRO A 140 -7.57 -19.71 21.33
C PRO A 140 -8.69 -18.70 21.55
N LEU A 141 -9.36 -18.75 22.71
CA LEU A 141 -10.45 -17.81 23.01
C LEU A 141 -9.99 -16.36 23.07
N LEU A 142 -8.91 -16.09 23.79
CA LEU A 142 -8.37 -14.74 23.92
C LEU A 142 -7.88 -14.21 22.56
N PHE A 143 -7.24 -15.08 21.78
CA PHE A 143 -6.78 -14.70 20.45
C PHE A 143 -7.95 -14.41 19.50
N HIS A 144 -9.03 -15.19 19.53
CA HIS A 144 -10.25 -14.92 18.75
C HIS A 144 -10.86 -13.55 19.12
N ILE A 145 -10.99 -13.26 20.41
CA ILE A 145 -11.51 -11.97 20.89
C ILE A 145 -10.59 -10.84 20.38
N ALA A 146 -9.28 -10.99 20.56
CA ALA A 146 -8.31 -9.97 20.12
C ALA A 146 -8.38 -9.69 18.62
N VAL A 147 -8.53 -10.73 17.76
CA VAL A 147 -8.66 -10.59 16.30
C VAL A 147 -9.93 -9.79 15.97
N TRP A 148 -11.08 -10.15 16.51
CA TRP A 148 -12.33 -9.45 16.19
C TRP A 148 -12.36 -8.02 16.72
N VAL A 149 -11.83 -7.78 17.92
CA VAL A 149 -11.66 -6.41 18.45
C VAL A 149 -10.73 -5.60 17.56
N SER A 150 -9.59 -6.16 17.15
CA SER A 150 -8.65 -5.47 16.26
C SER A 150 -9.25 -5.19 14.88
N MET A 151 -10.03 -6.12 14.31
CA MET A 151 -10.76 -5.90 13.05
C MET A 151 -11.77 -4.77 13.18
N SER A 152 -12.51 -4.72 14.29
CA SER A 152 -13.48 -3.67 14.54
C SER A 152 -12.81 -2.31 14.70
N ILE A 153 -11.70 -2.24 15.43
CA ILE A 153 -10.90 -1.01 15.59
C ILE A 153 -10.34 -0.57 14.24
N ALA A 154 -9.76 -1.48 13.46
CA ALA A 154 -9.23 -1.16 12.15
C ALA A 154 -10.31 -0.63 11.19
N ALA A 155 -11.50 -1.25 11.19
CA ALA A 155 -12.62 -0.80 10.37
C ALA A 155 -13.12 0.59 10.80
N LEU A 156 -13.31 0.84 12.10
CA LEU A 156 -13.72 2.13 12.61
C LEU A 156 -12.69 3.23 12.33
N ASP A 157 -11.41 2.93 12.46
CA ASP A 157 -10.32 3.86 12.16
C ASP A 157 -10.31 4.25 10.67
N GLN A 158 -10.50 3.29 9.75
CA GLN A 158 -10.61 3.58 8.31
C GLN A 158 -11.85 4.44 7.98
N ILE A 159 -13.01 4.12 8.56
CA ILE A 159 -14.23 4.90 8.36
C ILE A 159 -14.05 6.33 8.91
N SER A 160 -13.50 6.47 10.12
CA SER A 160 -13.27 7.77 10.73
C SER A 160 -12.28 8.62 9.92
N ALA A 161 -11.22 8.02 9.41
CA ALA A 161 -10.24 8.71 8.55
C ALA A 161 -10.88 9.21 7.26
N ALA A 162 -11.72 8.39 6.61
CA ALA A 162 -12.45 8.80 5.41
C ALA A 162 -13.37 9.99 5.70
N VAL A 163 -14.17 9.93 6.79
CA VAL A 163 -15.08 11.02 7.20
C VAL A 163 -14.31 12.30 7.55
N VAL A 164 -13.18 12.20 8.25
CA VAL A 164 -12.37 13.37 8.61
C VAL A 164 -11.79 14.04 7.36
N VAL A 165 -11.27 13.25 6.41
CA VAL A 165 -10.74 13.78 5.14
C VAL A 165 -11.81 14.51 4.35
N GLU A 166 -13.01 13.92 4.20
CA GLU A 166 -14.13 14.55 3.50
C GLU A 166 -14.59 15.85 4.20
N ARG A 167 -14.71 15.83 5.53
CA ARG A 167 -15.09 17.04 6.30
C ARG A 167 -14.04 18.13 6.19
N TYR A 168 -12.77 17.77 6.18
CA TYR A 168 -11.69 18.73 6.01
C TYR A 168 -11.68 19.36 4.61
N ALA A 169 -11.85 18.55 3.57
CA ALA A 169 -11.98 19.00 2.20
C ALA A 169 -13.18 19.95 2.02
N ALA A 170 -14.33 19.61 2.59
CA ALA A 170 -15.53 20.45 2.56
C ALA A 170 -15.35 21.79 3.28
N LYS A 171 -14.57 21.84 4.36
CA LYS A 171 -14.28 23.10 5.10
C LYS A 171 -13.22 23.97 4.44
N HIS A 172 -12.36 23.41 3.61
CA HIS A 172 -11.23 24.11 3.00
C HIS A 172 -11.16 23.97 1.48
N PRO A 173 -12.21 24.35 0.72
CA PRO A 173 -12.27 24.15 -0.72
C PRO A 173 -11.16 24.87 -1.48
N ARG A 174 -10.66 26.00 -0.97
CA ARG A 174 -9.53 26.72 -1.58
C ARG A 174 -8.20 25.96 -1.49
N LEU A 175 -7.96 25.24 -0.39
CA LEU A 175 -6.73 24.43 -0.23
C LEU A 175 -6.77 23.22 -1.15
N GLU A 176 -7.94 22.62 -1.36
CA GLU A 176 -8.15 21.53 -2.28
C GLU A 176 -7.92 21.99 -3.73
N GLN A 177 -8.47 23.12 -4.12
CA GLN A 177 -8.24 23.72 -5.45
C GLN A 177 -6.76 24.04 -5.70
N LEU A 178 -6.07 24.64 -4.73
CA LEU A 178 -4.62 24.87 -4.80
C LEU A 178 -3.81 23.58 -4.93
N GLY A 179 -4.17 22.53 -4.19
CA GLY A 179 -3.55 21.22 -4.31
C GLY A 179 -3.72 20.60 -5.70
N GLN A 180 -4.92 20.73 -6.28
CA GLN A 180 -5.21 20.28 -7.65
C GLN A 180 -4.45 21.09 -8.70
N GLU A 181 -4.37 22.42 -8.54
CA GLU A 181 -3.63 23.30 -9.45
C GLU A 181 -2.11 23.05 -9.39
N LEU A 182 -1.56 22.86 -8.20
CA LEU A 182 -0.16 22.48 -8.02
C LEU A 182 0.16 21.12 -8.64
N GLY A 183 -0.74 20.14 -8.49
CA GLY A 183 -0.64 18.83 -9.15
C GLY A 183 -0.65 18.96 -10.68
N LYS A 184 -1.58 19.74 -11.23
CA LYS A 184 -1.64 20.04 -12.68
C LYS A 184 -0.41 20.81 -13.17
N GLY A 185 0.08 21.78 -12.38
CA GLY A 185 1.28 22.54 -12.69
C GLY A 185 2.52 21.67 -12.75
N LYS A 186 2.68 20.76 -11.80
CA LYS A 186 3.79 19.80 -11.78
C LYS A 186 3.75 18.85 -12.99
N SER A 187 2.60 18.33 -13.35
CA SER A 187 2.45 17.47 -14.52
C SER A 187 2.72 18.21 -15.84
N ARG A 188 2.27 19.47 -15.99
CA ARG A 188 2.58 20.31 -17.15
C ARG A 188 4.07 20.64 -17.26
N LEU A 189 4.74 20.88 -16.16
CA LEU A 189 6.18 21.12 -16.12
C LEU A 189 6.97 19.87 -16.56
N GLN A 190 6.58 18.68 -16.07
CA GLN A 190 7.18 17.43 -16.47
C GLN A 190 7.00 17.14 -17.96
N GLN A 191 5.83 17.40 -18.54
CA GLN A 191 5.58 17.28 -19.97
C GLN A 191 6.45 18.27 -20.79
N LYS A 192 6.60 19.52 -20.33
CA LYS A 192 7.48 20.48 -20.99
C LYS A 192 8.95 20.07 -20.95
N ILE A 193 9.42 19.51 -19.84
CA ILE A 193 10.79 19.01 -19.70
C ILE A 193 11.00 17.80 -20.65
N ALA A 194 10.08 16.82 -20.66
CA ALA A 194 10.16 15.69 -21.56
C ALA A 194 10.20 16.11 -23.04
N ALA A 195 9.32 17.00 -23.46
CA ALA A 195 9.29 17.54 -24.82
C ALA A 195 10.56 18.35 -25.17
N SER A 196 11.20 18.98 -24.19
CA SER A 196 12.47 19.69 -24.41
C SER A 196 13.65 18.74 -24.57
N VAL A 197 13.65 17.63 -23.82
CA VAL A 197 14.66 16.59 -23.92
C VAL A 197 14.55 15.86 -25.27
N GLU A 198 13.35 15.47 -25.69
CA GLU A 198 13.11 14.86 -27.01
C GLU A 198 13.59 15.74 -28.16
N ARG A 199 13.28 17.05 -28.13
CA ARG A 199 13.78 18.00 -29.14
C ARG A 199 15.32 18.12 -29.18
N ARG A 200 15.99 17.93 -28.05
CA ARG A 200 17.47 17.95 -28.02
C ARG A 200 18.05 16.67 -28.57
N ILE A 201 17.42 15.51 -28.33
CA ILE A 201 17.84 14.22 -28.88
C ILE A 201 17.65 14.17 -30.41
N GLN A 202 16.58 14.79 -30.93
CA GLN A 202 16.34 14.85 -32.39
C GLN A 202 17.27 15.82 -33.14
N LYS A 203 17.97 16.70 -32.41
CA LYS A 203 18.91 17.68 -33.00
C LYS A 203 20.39 17.26 -32.89
N ALA A 204 20.67 16.18 -32.18
CA ALA A 204 21.98 15.55 -32.03
C ALA A 204 22.12 14.32 -32.96
#